data_9684abc1462455d752a399fcffe2461f
#
_entry.id   9684abc1462455d752a399fcffe2461f
#
_cell.length_a   1.000
_cell.length_b   1.000
_cell.length_c   1.000
_cell.angle_alpha   90.00
_cell.angle_beta   90.00
_cell.angle_gamma   90.00
#
_symmetry.space_group_name_H-M   'P 1'
#
loop_
_entity.id
_entity.type
_entity.pdbx_description
1 polymer ?
#
loop_
_entity_poly.entity_id
_entity_poly.type
_entity_poly.pdbx_seq_one_letter_code
_entity_poly.pdbx_strand_id
1 'polypeptide(L)'
;MKIKLIIYSLLIFSLIIKTSIAQNHENVNTWANFEQFKSANDKLSQLKNGEERIVFLGNSITIGWEETHPKFFENTIYVNRGISGQTTPQMLVRFYADVIDIGATTVVILAGTNDIAGNTGPMSIDMILNNLKSMTGIALANNVKVILCSVLPAYDYPWSPNKNPNIKIPKLNSKIKKYAKKSGVHYLDYFKALDNGNNGIDKEFSYDGVHLTLEGYKVLEPLLENALKKVTK
;
A
#
# COMPACT_ATOMS: atom_id res chain seq x y z
N MET A 1 15.76 -48.14 -36.25
CA MET A 1 14.91 -46.97 -36.54
C MET A 1 14.02 -46.59 -35.37
N LYS A 2 13.34 -47.49 -34.69
CA LYS A 2 12.43 -47.21 -33.57
C LYS A 2 13.09 -46.55 -32.33
N ILE A 3 14.33 -46.93 -31.96
CA ILE A 3 15.05 -46.40 -30.81
C ILE A 3 15.45 -44.92 -31.03
N LYS A 4 15.89 -44.52 -32.22
CA LYS A 4 16.21 -43.13 -32.54
C LYS A 4 14.99 -42.22 -32.44
N LEU A 5 13.81 -42.71 -32.85
CA LEU A 5 12.57 -41.92 -32.79
C LEU A 5 12.13 -41.64 -31.33
N ILE A 6 12.32 -42.62 -30.42
CA ILE A 6 12.00 -42.50 -28.99
C ILE A 6 12.93 -41.46 -28.31
N ILE A 7 14.22 -41.46 -28.67
CA ILE A 7 15.18 -40.50 -28.12
C ILE A 7 14.87 -39.07 -28.56
N TYR A 8 14.47 -38.86 -29.82
CA TYR A 8 14.06 -37.55 -30.30
C TYR A 8 12.77 -37.08 -29.66
N SER A 9 11.78 -37.96 -29.43
CA SER A 9 10.54 -37.58 -28.74
C SER A 9 10.77 -37.21 -27.26
N LEU A 10 11.68 -37.92 -26.56
CA LEU A 10 12.04 -37.58 -25.18
C LEU A 10 12.83 -36.27 -25.07
N LEU A 11 13.70 -35.96 -26.06
CA LEU A 11 14.43 -34.70 -26.12
C LEU A 11 13.49 -33.51 -26.42
N ILE A 12 12.52 -33.67 -27.33
CA ILE A 12 11.52 -32.63 -27.64
C ILE A 12 10.61 -32.41 -26.41
N PHE A 13 10.20 -33.50 -25.73
CA PHE A 13 9.36 -33.37 -24.52
C PHE A 13 10.12 -32.69 -23.38
N SER A 14 11.42 -32.97 -23.17
CA SER A 14 12.24 -32.29 -22.19
C SER A 14 12.49 -30.80 -22.52
N LEU A 15 12.56 -30.44 -23.81
CA LEU A 15 12.70 -29.07 -24.27
C LEU A 15 11.39 -28.28 -24.05
N ILE A 16 10.24 -28.89 -24.31
CA ILE A 16 8.91 -28.29 -24.06
C ILE A 16 8.69 -28.08 -22.57
N ILE A 17 9.09 -29.00 -21.70
CA ILE A 17 9.02 -28.85 -20.25
C ILE A 17 9.93 -27.70 -19.78
N LYS A 18 11.15 -27.58 -20.32
CA LYS A 18 12.04 -26.46 -19.97
C LYS A 18 11.51 -25.11 -20.41
N THR A 19 10.86 -25.02 -21.58
CA THR A 19 10.22 -23.77 -22.03
C THR A 19 8.92 -23.46 -21.29
N SER A 20 8.18 -24.48 -20.79
CA SER A 20 6.99 -24.26 -19.93
C SER A 20 7.36 -23.83 -18.49
N ILE A 21 8.54 -24.20 -17.99
CA ILE A 21 9.03 -23.79 -16.66
C ILE A 21 9.72 -22.40 -16.73
N ALA A 22 10.13 -21.94 -17.92
CA ALA A 22 10.57 -20.57 -18.15
C ALA A 22 9.38 -19.58 -18.19
N GLN A 23 8.31 -19.88 -17.45
CA GLN A 23 7.13 -19.06 -17.33
C GLN A 23 7.46 -17.80 -16.52
N ASN A 24 7.46 -16.68 -17.23
CA ASN A 24 7.29 -15.31 -16.70
C ASN A 24 7.57 -15.14 -15.20
N HIS A 25 8.83 -15.26 -14.81
CA HIS A 25 9.25 -14.64 -13.55
C HIS A 25 9.23 -13.12 -13.82
N GLU A 26 8.11 -12.50 -13.52
CA GLU A 26 8.06 -11.07 -13.44
C GLU A 26 9.22 -10.61 -12.54
N ASN A 27 10.11 -9.78 -13.09
CA ASN A 27 11.25 -9.30 -12.34
C ASN A 27 10.72 -8.55 -11.10
N VAL A 28 11.21 -8.88 -9.92
CA VAL A 28 10.78 -8.25 -8.67
C VAL A 28 10.86 -6.72 -8.74
N ASN A 29 11.83 -6.18 -9.48
CA ASN A 29 11.97 -4.74 -9.68
C ASN A 29 10.77 -4.16 -10.44
N THR A 30 10.31 -4.84 -11.48
CA THR A 30 9.12 -4.44 -12.25
C THR A 30 7.86 -4.68 -11.43
N TRP A 31 7.76 -5.85 -10.74
CA TRP A 31 6.60 -6.20 -9.93
C TRP A 31 6.36 -5.23 -8.77
N ALA A 32 7.41 -4.81 -8.07
CA ALA A 32 7.33 -3.82 -6.99
C ALA A 32 7.42 -2.36 -7.50
N ASN A 33 7.74 -2.17 -8.79
CA ASN A 33 7.90 -0.87 -9.45
C ASN A 33 8.94 0.04 -8.76
N PHE A 34 10.16 -0.48 -8.53
CA PHE A 34 11.24 0.26 -7.87
C PHE A 34 11.68 1.53 -8.61
N GLU A 35 11.52 1.56 -9.94
CA GLU A 35 11.93 2.71 -10.76
C GLU A 35 11.00 3.92 -10.60
N GLN A 36 9.76 3.71 -10.09
CA GLN A 36 8.73 4.76 -10.00
C GLN A 36 9.22 6.02 -9.30
N PHE A 37 9.92 5.87 -8.18
CA PHE A 37 10.36 6.99 -7.36
C PHE A 37 11.87 7.18 -7.33
N LYS A 38 12.65 6.34 -8.02
CA LYS A 38 14.12 6.38 -7.98
C LYS A 38 14.67 7.79 -8.25
N SER A 39 14.30 8.39 -9.38
CA SER A 39 14.77 9.75 -9.72
C SER A 39 14.29 10.82 -8.73
N ALA A 40 13.11 10.64 -8.14
CA ALA A 40 12.61 11.55 -7.12
C ALA A 40 13.35 11.35 -5.78
N ASN A 41 13.63 10.09 -5.41
CA ASN A 41 14.40 9.74 -4.21
C ASN A 41 15.83 10.30 -4.28
N ASP A 42 16.50 10.17 -5.44
CA ASP A 42 17.86 10.68 -5.67
C ASP A 42 17.97 12.22 -5.54
N LYS A 43 16.86 12.93 -5.74
CA LYS A 43 16.79 14.41 -5.61
C LYS A 43 16.49 14.89 -4.19
N LEU A 44 16.07 14.00 -3.29
CA LEU A 44 15.78 14.40 -1.92
C LEU A 44 17.07 14.74 -1.19
N SER A 45 17.14 15.95 -0.62
CA SER A 45 18.26 16.37 0.21
C SER A 45 18.35 15.53 1.47
N GLN A 46 19.57 15.38 2.01
CA GLN A 46 19.71 14.85 3.36
C GLN A 46 19.09 15.80 4.38
N LEU A 47 18.32 15.25 5.31
CA LEU A 47 17.73 16.04 6.40
C LEU A 47 18.80 16.56 7.35
N LYS A 48 18.68 17.84 7.70
CA LYS A 48 19.46 18.42 8.81
C LYS A 48 18.82 18.04 10.15
N ASN A 49 19.58 18.24 11.24
CA ASN A 49 19.07 17.99 12.58
C ASN A 49 17.78 18.78 12.85
N GLY A 50 16.73 18.08 13.27
CA GLY A 50 15.42 18.66 13.59
C GLY A 50 14.48 18.83 12.41
N GLU A 51 14.91 18.54 11.18
CA GLU A 51 14.01 18.50 10.03
C GLU A 51 13.19 17.20 10.01
N GLU A 52 11.97 17.30 9.51
CA GLU A 52 11.07 16.15 9.38
C GLU A 52 10.87 15.76 7.92
N ARG A 53 10.64 14.48 7.68
CA ARG A 53 10.14 13.95 6.41
C ARG A 53 9.05 12.95 6.69
N ILE A 54 7.85 13.25 6.24
CA ILE A 54 6.65 12.43 6.43
C ILE A 54 6.32 11.76 5.12
N VAL A 55 6.51 10.44 5.08
CA VAL A 55 6.28 9.64 3.88
C VAL A 55 4.88 9.04 3.92
N PHE A 56 4.12 9.25 2.85
CA PHE A 56 2.80 8.65 2.62
C PHE A 56 2.96 7.41 1.76
N LEU A 57 2.98 6.24 2.38
CA LEU A 57 3.09 4.96 1.67
C LEU A 57 1.71 4.37 1.42
N GLY A 58 1.41 4.08 0.15
CA GLY A 58 0.10 3.54 -0.20
C GLY A 58 -0.07 3.18 -1.67
N ASN A 59 -1.31 3.19 -2.09
CA ASN A 59 -1.75 2.81 -3.44
C ASN A 59 -2.35 4.00 -4.23
N SER A 60 -3.33 3.73 -5.12
CA SER A 60 -4.03 4.74 -5.90
C SER A 60 -4.72 5.82 -5.04
N ILE A 61 -5.21 5.47 -3.86
CA ILE A 61 -5.81 6.45 -2.94
C ILE A 61 -4.74 7.44 -2.45
N THR A 62 -3.52 6.98 -2.23
CA THR A 62 -2.41 7.82 -1.77
C THR A 62 -1.87 8.71 -2.88
N ILE A 63 -1.57 8.17 -4.07
CA ILE A 63 -1.11 9.02 -5.18
C ILE A 63 -2.23 9.97 -5.66
N GLY A 64 -3.47 9.50 -5.74
CA GLY A 64 -4.63 10.30 -6.11
C GLY A 64 -4.91 11.47 -5.16
N TRP A 65 -4.44 11.41 -3.92
CA TRP A 65 -4.56 12.54 -2.99
C TRP A 65 -3.74 13.76 -3.49
N GLU A 66 -2.48 13.54 -3.85
CA GLU A 66 -1.64 14.60 -4.41
C GLU A 66 -2.14 15.08 -5.77
N GLU A 67 -2.62 14.17 -6.62
CA GLU A 67 -3.21 14.51 -7.92
C GLU A 67 -4.49 15.34 -7.80
N THR A 68 -5.35 15.02 -6.81
CA THR A 68 -6.64 15.69 -6.59
C THR A 68 -6.51 16.96 -5.75
N HIS A 69 -5.61 16.98 -4.77
CA HIS A 69 -5.37 18.11 -3.89
C HIS A 69 -3.87 18.43 -3.73
N PRO A 70 -3.18 18.86 -4.80
CA PRO A 70 -1.74 19.12 -4.80
C PRO A 70 -1.34 20.16 -3.74
N LYS A 71 -2.22 21.12 -3.44
CA LYS A 71 -1.97 22.13 -2.41
C LYS A 71 -1.66 21.55 -1.03
N PHE A 72 -2.24 20.40 -0.68
CA PHE A 72 -1.94 19.72 0.58
C PHE A 72 -0.49 19.21 0.62
N PHE A 73 0.05 18.80 -0.53
CA PHE A 73 1.42 18.32 -0.69
C PHE A 73 2.45 19.42 -1.03
N GLU A 74 2.05 20.68 -1.11
CA GLU A 74 2.99 21.82 -1.17
C GLU A 74 3.84 21.95 0.11
N ASN A 75 3.41 21.32 1.19
CA ASN A 75 4.23 21.17 2.39
C ASN A 75 5.46 20.31 2.09
N THR A 76 6.64 20.92 2.07
CA THR A 76 7.90 20.31 1.65
C THR A 76 8.37 19.12 2.48
N ILE A 77 7.79 18.94 3.68
CA ILE A 77 8.08 17.77 4.52
C ILE A 77 7.27 16.52 4.11
N TYR A 78 6.22 16.68 3.27
CA TYR A 78 5.38 15.57 2.81
C TYR A 78 5.94 14.96 1.53
N VAL A 79 6.07 13.64 1.53
CA VAL A 79 6.59 12.87 0.40
C VAL A 79 5.60 11.76 0.06
N ASN A 80 4.95 11.88 -1.10
CA ASN A 80 4.02 10.87 -1.57
C ASN A 80 4.77 9.69 -2.19
N ARG A 81 4.42 8.47 -1.75
CA ARG A 81 4.93 7.18 -2.26
C ARG A 81 3.77 6.22 -2.52
N GLY A 82 2.67 6.78 -3.06
CA GLY A 82 1.53 6.00 -3.57
C GLY A 82 1.83 5.44 -4.96
N ILE A 83 1.49 4.17 -5.19
CA ILE A 83 1.54 3.54 -6.52
C ILE A 83 0.21 2.84 -6.78
N SER A 84 -0.48 3.23 -7.86
CA SER A 84 -1.79 2.69 -8.22
C SER A 84 -1.78 1.16 -8.33
N GLY A 85 -2.83 0.52 -7.81
CA GLY A 85 -3.01 -0.93 -7.89
C GLY A 85 -2.18 -1.75 -6.93
N GLN A 86 -1.17 -1.17 -6.24
CA GLN A 86 -0.26 -1.92 -5.39
C GLN A 86 -0.94 -2.51 -4.15
N THR A 87 -0.44 -3.69 -3.80
CA THR A 87 -0.79 -4.49 -2.62
C THR A 87 0.30 -4.41 -1.55
N THR A 88 -0.01 -4.86 -0.34
CA THR A 88 0.93 -4.78 0.79
C THR A 88 2.26 -5.51 0.57
N PRO A 89 2.36 -6.69 -0.11
CA PRO A 89 3.65 -7.30 -0.39
C PRO A 89 4.53 -6.47 -1.34
N GLN A 90 3.94 -5.79 -2.34
CA GLN A 90 4.70 -4.89 -3.23
C GLN A 90 5.24 -3.69 -2.44
N MET A 91 4.43 -3.09 -1.57
CA MET A 91 4.85 -2.00 -0.69
C MET A 91 5.95 -2.45 0.29
N LEU A 92 5.84 -3.67 0.84
CA LEU A 92 6.86 -4.22 1.74
C LEU A 92 8.21 -4.38 1.04
N VAL A 93 8.22 -4.86 -0.20
CA VAL A 93 9.46 -5.05 -0.98
C VAL A 93 10.16 -3.72 -1.25
N ARG A 94 9.43 -2.64 -1.59
CA ARG A 94 10.00 -1.31 -1.85
C ARG A 94 10.15 -0.43 -0.60
N PHE A 95 9.83 -0.94 0.60
CA PHE A 95 9.76 -0.15 1.82
C PHE A 95 11.09 0.52 2.19
N TYR A 96 12.20 -0.17 2.02
CA TYR A 96 13.52 0.41 2.26
C TYR A 96 13.79 1.58 1.31
N ALA A 97 13.67 1.38 0.01
CA ALA A 97 13.97 2.39 -1.00
C ALA A 97 13.10 3.66 -0.87
N ASP A 98 11.81 3.47 -0.53
CA ASP A 98 10.84 4.56 -0.56
C ASP A 98 10.52 5.18 0.81
N VAL A 99 11.03 4.59 1.89
CA VAL A 99 10.80 5.09 3.26
C VAL A 99 12.11 5.24 4.04
N ILE A 100 12.91 4.17 4.15
CA ILE A 100 14.09 4.18 5.01
C ILE A 100 15.24 4.95 4.38
N ASP A 101 15.63 4.58 3.16
CA ASP A 101 16.79 5.15 2.47
C ASP A 101 16.63 6.65 2.16
N ILE A 102 15.39 7.11 2.02
CA ILE A 102 15.11 8.54 1.86
C ILE A 102 15.05 9.32 3.19
N GLY A 103 15.31 8.68 4.32
CA GLY A 103 15.38 9.32 5.63
C GLY A 103 14.02 9.78 6.17
N ALA A 104 12.96 8.96 6.02
CA ALA A 104 11.69 9.26 6.65
C ALA A 104 11.83 9.38 8.17
N THR A 105 11.22 10.41 8.77
CA THR A 105 11.07 10.52 10.23
C THR A 105 9.74 9.95 10.71
N THR A 106 8.74 9.97 9.82
CA THR A 106 7.40 9.40 10.04
C THR A 106 6.90 8.76 8.75
N VAL A 107 6.26 7.60 8.85
CA VAL A 107 5.55 6.97 7.74
C VAL A 107 4.07 6.83 8.07
N VAL A 108 3.22 7.26 7.12
CA VAL A 108 1.77 7.08 7.12
C VAL A 108 1.44 5.95 6.14
N ILE A 109 0.93 4.84 6.64
CA ILE A 109 0.66 3.64 5.83
C ILE A 109 -0.85 3.48 5.62
N LEU A 110 -1.30 3.62 4.37
CA LEU A 110 -2.68 3.39 3.94
C LEU A 110 -2.69 2.28 2.88
N ALA A 111 -2.97 1.05 3.29
CA ALA A 111 -2.85 -0.13 2.43
C ALA A 111 -3.79 -1.27 2.85
N GLY A 112 -4.15 -2.15 1.88
CA GLY A 112 -4.93 -3.35 2.12
C GLY A 112 -6.15 -3.51 1.23
N THR A 113 -6.66 -2.46 0.59
CA THR A 113 -7.83 -2.53 -0.29
C THR A 113 -7.55 -3.39 -1.53
N ASN A 114 -6.43 -3.18 -2.20
CA ASN A 114 -6.03 -3.95 -3.39
C ASN A 114 -5.69 -5.42 -3.09
N ASP A 115 -5.23 -5.69 -1.88
CA ASP A 115 -5.03 -7.05 -1.37
C ASP A 115 -6.38 -7.79 -1.27
N ILE A 116 -7.41 -7.13 -0.72
CA ILE A 116 -8.77 -7.67 -0.62
C ILE A 116 -9.38 -7.85 -2.01
N ALA A 117 -9.11 -6.92 -2.94
CA ALA A 117 -9.52 -7.01 -4.34
C ALA A 117 -8.82 -8.17 -5.08
N GLY A 118 -7.64 -8.60 -4.60
CA GLY A 118 -6.89 -9.71 -5.17
C GLY A 118 -5.98 -9.31 -6.34
N ASN A 119 -5.52 -8.05 -6.40
CA ASN A 119 -4.71 -7.52 -7.51
C ASN A 119 -3.42 -8.32 -7.75
N THR A 120 -2.83 -8.91 -6.72
CA THR A 120 -1.66 -9.82 -6.83
C THR A 120 -1.99 -11.26 -6.46
N GLY A 121 -3.25 -11.66 -6.65
CA GLY A 121 -3.77 -12.97 -6.28
C GLY A 121 -4.49 -12.99 -4.92
N PRO A 122 -5.04 -14.15 -4.54
CA PRO A 122 -5.81 -14.30 -3.31
C PRO A 122 -4.96 -14.04 -2.06
N MET A 123 -5.43 -13.17 -1.16
CA MET A 123 -4.74 -12.87 0.08
C MET A 123 -5.70 -12.93 1.28
N SER A 124 -5.28 -13.59 2.35
CA SER A 124 -6.05 -13.61 3.59
C SER A 124 -5.85 -12.31 4.39
N ILE A 125 -6.83 -11.98 5.24
CA ILE A 125 -6.72 -10.82 6.16
C ILE A 125 -5.46 -10.91 7.03
N ASP A 126 -5.05 -12.12 7.43
CA ASP A 126 -3.87 -12.31 8.27
C ASP A 126 -2.56 -12.10 7.48
N MET A 127 -2.52 -12.45 6.20
CA MET A 127 -1.38 -12.13 5.32
C MET A 127 -1.23 -10.61 5.15
N ILE A 128 -2.32 -9.90 4.89
CA ILE A 128 -2.32 -8.43 4.78
C ILE A 128 -1.80 -7.81 6.09
N LEU A 129 -2.37 -8.23 7.22
CA LEU A 129 -1.93 -7.75 8.53
C LEU A 129 -0.44 -8.04 8.79
N ASN A 130 0.06 -9.21 8.39
CA ASN A 130 1.47 -9.56 8.58
C ASN A 130 2.41 -8.67 7.75
N ASN A 131 2.04 -8.31 6.52
CA ASN A 131 2.80 -7.34 5.73
C ASN A 131 2.83 -5.96 6.40
N LEU A 132 1.69 -5.49 6.92
CA LEU A 132 1.62 -4.23 7.68
C LEU A 132 2.47 -4.28 8.95
N LYS A 133 2.48 -5.41 9.67
CA LYS A 133 3.36 -5.63 10.83
C LYS A 133 4.85 -5.60 10.45
N SER A 134 5.20 -6.21 9.33
CA SER A 134 6.58 -6.24 8.84
C SER A 134 7.06 -4.82 8.50
N MET A 135 6.29 -4.04 7.75
CA MET A 135 6.60 -2.65 7.45
C MET A 135 6.72 -1.81 8.73
N THR A 136 5.78 -2.00 9.69
CA THR A 136 5.85 -1.32 10.99
C THR A 136 7.11 -1.69 11.76
N GLY A 137 7.47 -2.98 11.79
CA GLY A 137 8.68 -3.46 12.47
C GLY A 137 9.96 -2.89 11.87
N ILE A 138 10.04 -2.83 10.53
CA ILE A 138 11.17 -2.22 9.81
C ILE A 138 11.26 -0.72 10.14
N ALA A 139 10.14 0.00 10.11
CA ALA A 139 10.11 1.43 10.44
C ALA A 139 10.63 1.68 11.87
N LEU A 140 10.09 0.98 12.86
CA LEU A 140 10.46 1.13 14.27
C LEU A 140 11.95 0.78 14.52
N ALA A 141 12.46 -0.27 13.86
CA ALA A 141 13.87 -0.65 13.95
C ALA A 141 14.83 0.41 13.37
N ASN A 142 14.32 1.29 12.50
CA ASN A 142 15.06 2.41 11.91
C ASN A 142 14.67 3.77 12.52
N ASN A 143 14.05 3.79 13.71
CA ASN A 143 13.60 5.00 14.42
C ASN A 143 12.59 5.86 13.64
N VAL A 144 11.87 5.27 12.70
CA VAL A 144 10.79 5.93 11.96
C VAL A 144 9.48 5.75 12.71
N LYS A 145 8.82 6.86 13.02
CA LYS A 145 7.49 6.86 13.65
C LYS A 145 6.44 6.36 12.68
N VAL A 146 5.40 5.67 13.17
CA VAL A 146 4.41 5.01 12.30
C VAL A 146 3.00 5.46 12.62
N ILE A 147 2.25 5.82 11.59
CA ILE A 147 0.80 5.98 11.61
C ILE A 147 0.20 4.88 10.72
N LEU A 148 -0.53 3.94 11.33
CA LEU A 148 -1.29 2.94 10.60
C LEU A 148 -2.71 3.45 10.39
N CYS A 149 -3.07 3.70 9.11
CA CYS A 149 -4.43 4.08 8.75
C CYS A 149 -5.34 2.85 8.66
N SER A 150 -6.62 3.03 9.00
CA SER A 150 -7.64 2.07 8.59
C SER A 150 -7.75 2.06 7.06
N VAL A 151 -8.01 0.91 6.48
CA VAL A 151 -8.48 0.80 5.09
C VAL A 151 -9.83 1.51 4.99
N LEU A 152 -10.00 2.33 3.94
CA LEU A 152 -11.25 3.09 3.74
C LEU A 152 -12.44 2.14 3.50
N PRO A 153 -13.67 2.56 3.80
CA PRO A 153 -14.83 1.76 3.48
C PRO A 153 -14.95 1.54 1.97
N ALA A 154 -15.47 0.40 1.57
CA ALA A 154 -15.88 0.09 0.20
C ALA A 154 -16.97 -0.98 0.26
N TYR A 155 -18.09 -0.73 -0.44
CA TYR A 155 -19.18 -1.70 -0.47
C TYR A 155 -18.85 -2.88 -1.40
N ASP A 156 -18.33 -2.60 -2.59
CA ASP A 156 -17.75 -3.56 -3.54
C ASP A 156 -16.65 -2.86 -4.37
N TYR A 157 -15.96 -3.61 -5.21
CA TYR A 157 -14.91 -3.09 -6.09
C TYR A 157 -15.38 -3.11 -7.55
N PRO A 158 -15.46 -1.97 -8.26
CA PRO A 158 -15.88 -1.93 -9.67
C PRO A 158 -15.03 -2.81 -10.60
N TRP A 159 -13.71 -2.89 -10.33
CA TRP A 159 -12.76 -3.70 -11.13
C TRP A 159 -12.65 -5.15 -10.69
N SER A 160 -13.15 -5.52 -9.51
CA SER A 160 -13.02 -6.86 -8.93
C SER A 160 -14.25 -7.18 -8.05
N PRO A 161 -15.42 -7.38 -8.66
CA PRO A 161 -16.67 -7.56 -7.93
C PRO A 161 -16.69 -8.86 -7.11
N ASN A 162 -17.62 -8.92 -6.13
CA ASN A 162 -17.86 -10.10 -5.29
C ASN A 162 -16.68 -10.46 -4.34
N LYS A 163 -15.80 -9.52 -4.05
CA LYS A 163 -14.72 -9.73 -3.05
C LYS A 163 -15.18 -9.48 -1.61
N ASN A 164 -16.40 -8.95 -1.44
CA ASN A 164 -17.02 -8.62 -0.16
C ASN A 164 -16.15 -7.68 0.72
N PRO A 165 -15.66 -6.55 0.18
CA PRO A 165 -14.84 -5.62 0.96
C PRO A 165 -15.61 -5.06 2.15
N ASN A 166 -16.90 -4.79 2.02
CA ASN A 166 -17.80 -4.33 3.09
C ASN A 166 -17.82 -5.25 4.33
N ILE A 167 -17.45 -6.52 4.17
CA ILE A 167 -17.31 -7.48 5.28
C ILE A 167 -15.84 -7.61 5.72
N LYS A 168 -14.92 -7.62 4.77
CA LYS A 168 -13.50 -7.90 5.02
C LYS A 168 -12.75 -6.70 5.60
N ILE A 169 -13.04 -5.48 5.11
CA ILE A 169 -12.38 -4.25 5.58
C ILE A 169 -12.61 -4.02 7.08
N PRO A 170 -13.83 -4.05 7.62
CA PRO A 170 -14.03 -3.91 9.06
C PRO A 170 -13.27 -4.95 9.91
N LYS A 171 -13.19 -6.20 9.42
CA LYS A 171 -12.41 -7.25 10.09
C LYS A 171 -10.91 -6.96 10.10
N LEU A 172 -10.37 -6.50 8.95
CA LEU A 172 -8.97 -6.11 8.82
C LEU A 172 -8.67 -4.91 9.73
N ASN A 173 -9.50 -3.86 9.68
CA ASN A 173 -9.33 -2.64 10.48
C ASN A 173 -9.36 -2.92 12.00
N SER A 174 -10.23 -3.82 12.43
CA SER A 174 -10.23 -4.28 13.84
C SER A 174 -8.89 -4.92 14.25
N LYS A 175 -8.29 -5.74 13.36
CA LYS A 175 -6.99 -6.37 13.62
C LYS A 175 -5.84 -5.34 13.55
N ILE A 176 -5.86 -4.39 12.61
CA ILE A 176 -4.87 -3.29 12.52
C ILE A 176 -4.91 -2.45 13.80
N LYS A 177 -6.10 -2.03 14.24
CA LYS A 177 -6.30 -1.26 15.48
C LYS A 177 -5.75 -1.97 16.71
N LYS A 178 -6.05 -3.27 16.83
CA LYS A 178 -5.54 -4.10 17.94
C LYS A 178 -4.00 -4.21 17.90
N TYR A 179 -3.43 -4.37 16.71
CA TYR A 179 -1.98 -4.44 16.53
C TYR A 179 -1.33 -3.09 16.85
N ALA A 180 -1.83 -1.98 16.31
CA ALA A 180 -1.31 -0.65 16.58
C ALA A 180 -1.26 -0.34 18.08
N LYS A 181 -2.35 -0.65 18.81
CA LYS A 181 -2.39 -0.53 20.28
C LYS A 181 -1.32 -1.37 20.96
N LYS A 182 -1.10 -2.61 20.50
CA LYS A 182 -0.11 -3.53 21.09
C LYS A 182 1.34 -3.08 20.84
N SER A 183 1.62 -2.54 19.65
CA SER A 183 2.96 -2.10 19.23
C SER A 183 3.27 -0.64 19.59
N GLY A 184 2.34 0.09 20.21
CA GLY A 184 2.54 1.48 20.62
C GLY A 184 2.56 2.47 19.46
N VAL A 185 2.10 2.08 18.24
CA VAL A 185 2.02 2.98 17.10
C VAL A 185 0.63 3.60 16.98
N HIS A 186 0.56 4.76 16.31
CA HIS A 186 -0.71 5.47 16.16
C HIS A 186 -1.62 4.77 15.13
N TYR A 187 -2.90 4.56 15.51
CA TYR A 187 -3.94 4.11 14.60
C TYR A 187 -4.81 5.30 14.18
N LEU A 188 -4.93 5.54 12.89
CA LEU A 188 -5.72 6.63 12.31
C LEU A 188 -6.98 6.06 11.64
N ASP A 189 -8.14 6.37 12.21
CA ASP A 189 -9.42 5.80 11.81
C ASP A 189 -10.11 6.63 10.72
N TYR A 190 -9.66 6.49 9.49
CA TYR A 190 -10.30 7.09 8.30
C TYR A 190 -11.61 6.38 7.93
N PHE A 191 -11.71 5.08 8.22
CA PHE A 191 -12.92 4.31 7.93
C PHE A 191 -14.14 4.95 8.56
N LYS A 192 -14.05 5.24 9.86
CA LYS A 192 -15.17 5.83 10.61
C LYS A 192 -15.60 7.20 10.06
N ALA A 193 -14.69 7.96 9.48
CA ALA A 193 -14.97 9.31 8.98
C ALA A 193 -15.70 9.31 7.62
N LEU A 194 -15.53 8.24 6.83
CA LEU A 194 -16.09 8.11 5.48
C LEU A 194 -17.20 7.07 5.36
N ASP A 195 -17.43 6.25 6.40
CA ASP A 195 -18.46 5.21 6.36
C ASP A 195 -19.86 5.82 6.34
N ASN A 196 -20.63 5.46 5.32
CA ASN A 196 -22.02 5.88 5.13
C ASN A 196 -23.04 5.04 5.96
N GLY A 197 -22.56 4.22 6.88
CA GLY A 197 -23.38 3.31 7.69
C GLY A 197 -23.62 1.92 7.06
N ASN A 198 -23.16 1.72 5.82
CA ASN A 198 -23.26 0.44 5.11
C ASN A 198 -21.87 -0.12 4.72
N ASN A 199 -20.80 0.32 5.39
CA ASN A 199 -19.41 0.02 5.06
C ASN A 199 -19.02 0.45 3.63
N GLY A 200 -19.63 1.49 3.11
CA GLY A 200 -19.35 2.13 1.82
C GLY A 200 -19.03 3.60 2.00
N ILE A 201 -18.77 4.30 0.89
CA ILE A 201 -18.50 5.75 0.83
C ILE A 201 -19.61 6.41 0.01
N ASP A 202 -20.11 7.55 0.46
CA ASP A 202 -21.09 8.33 -0.27
C ASP A 202 -20.50 8.97 -1.53
N LYS A 203 -21.35 9.22 -2.54
CA LYS A 203 -20.95 9.79 -3.84
C LYS A 203 -20.33 11.19 -3.73
N GLU A 204 -20.59 11.92 -2.68
CA GLU A 204 -19.94 13.20 -2.39
C GLU A 204 -18.43 13.01 -2.16
N PHE A 205 -18.04 11.94 -1.45
CA PHE A 205 -16.67 11.68 -1.04
C PHE A 205 -15.91 10.70 -1.94
N SER A 206 -16.62 9.99 -2.84
CA SER A 206 -16.01 9.03 -3.76
C SER A 206 -16.74 8.97 -5.09
N TYR A 207 -16.00 8.96 -6.21
CA TYR A 207 -16.61 8.91 -7.55
C TYR A 207 -16.94 7.49 -8.02
N ASP A 208 -16.33 6.46 -7.43
CA ASP A 208 -16.51 5.06 -7.81
C ASP A 208 -16.79 4.12 -6.62
N GLY A 209 -16.94 4.68 -5.41
CA GLY A 209 -17.13 3.93 -4.16
C GLY A 209 -15.84 3.47 -3.49
N VAL A 210 -14.66 3.84 -4.02
CA VAL A 210 -13.32 3.50 -3.51
C VAL A 210 -12.37 4.69 -3.53
N HIS A 211 -12.21 5.32 -4.69
CA HIS A 211 -11.32 6.47 -4.87
C HIS A 211 -12.03 7.78 -4.49
N LEU A 212 -11.30 8.65 -3.80
CA LEU A 212 -11.89 9.83 -3.20
C LEU A 212 -12.00 11.01 -4.18
N THR A 213 -13.03 11.79 -4.00
CA THR A 213 -13.16 13.16 -4.53
C THR A 213 -12.29 14.12 -3.71
N LEU A 214 -12.16 15.37 -4.16
CA LEU A 214 -11.52 16.42 -3.37
C LEU A 214 -12.18 16.57 -1.97
N GLU A 215 -13.50 16.50 -1.90
CA GLU A 215 -14.22 16.61 -0.63
C GLU A 215 -13.93 15.41 0.28
N GLY A 216 -13.78 14.21 -0.31
CA GLY A 216 -13.35 13.02 0.44
C GLY A 216 -11.95 13.18 1.05
N TYR A 217 -10.98 13.72 0.31
CA TYR A 217 -9.64 13.99 0.85
C TYR A 217 -9.65 15.06 1.95
N LYS A 218 -10.44 16.12 1.79
CA LYS A 218 -10.62 17.16 2.82
C LYS A 218 -11.17 16.61 4.15
N VAL A 219 -11.91 15.51 4.14
CA VAL A 219 -12.30 14.81 5.38
C VAL A 219 -11.10 14.17 6.08
N LEU A 220 -10.13 13.63 5.32
CA LEU A 220 -8.96 12.94 5.87
C LEU A 220 -7.91 13.89 6.45
N GLU A 221 -7.73 15.06 5.86
CA GLU A 221 -6.65 16.01 6.16
C GLU A 221 -6.61 16.44 7.64
N PRO A 222 -7.69 16.96 8.25
CA PRO A 222 -7.65 17.36 9.64
C PRO A 222 -7.41 16.19 10.61
N LEU A 223 -7.84 14.99 10.23
CA LEU A 223 -7.58 13.78 11.03
C LEU A 223 -6.10 13.43 11.02
N LEU A 224 -5.48 13.51 9.83
CA LEU A 224 -4.06 13.27 9.67
C LEU A 224 -3.21 14.30 10.41
N GLU A 225 -3.50 15.58 10.23
CA GLU A 225 -2.79 16.67 10.94
C GLU A 225 -2.85 16.50 12.46
N ASN A 226 -4.01 16.11 12.99
CA ASN A 226 -4.16 15.82 14.40
C ASN A 226 -3.35 14.59 14.84
N ALA A 227 -3.25 13.56 13.99
CA ALA A 227 -2.44 12.39 14.25
C ALA A 227 -0.94 12.73 14.21
N LEU A 228 -0.49 13.50 13.23
CA LEU A 228 0.89 13.97 13.11
C LEU A 228 1.31 14.77 14.34
N LYS A 229 0.51 15.75 14.79
CA LYS A 229 0.77 16.54 16.02
C LYS A 229 0.98 15.67 17.27
N LYS A 230 0.38 14.46 17.33
CA LYS A 230 0.54 13.53 18.45
C LYS A 230 1.79 12.66 18.32
N VAL A 231 2.22 12.38 17.10
CA VAL A 231 3.31 11.44 16.81
C VAL A 231 4.65 12.17 16.68
N THR A 232 4.67 13.43 16.17
CA THR A 232 5.90 14.19 15.94
C THR A 232 6.40 14.96 17.17
N LYS A 233 5.55 15.09 18.19
CA LYS A 233 5.98 15.57 19.52
C LYS A 233 6.79 14.48 20.22
#